data_284bf701d91b3a0302d7ed13c1019660
#
_entry.id   284bf701d91b3a0302d7ed13c1019660
#
_cell.length_a   1.000
_cell.length_b   1.000
_cell.length_c   1.000
_cell.angle_alpha   90.00
_cell.angle_beta   90.00
_cell.angle_gamma   90.00
#
_symmetry.space_group_name_H-M   'P 1'
#
loop_
_entity.id
_entity.type
_entity.pdbx_description
1 polymer ?
#
loop_
_entity_poly.entity_id
_entity_poly.type
_entity_poly.pdbx_seq_one_letter_code
_entity_poly.pdbx_strand_id
1 'polypeptide(L)'
;VFDAIKAYHEMDGITHLEFNYPEHFAGYDLEEIKKAMGDLKVNGLAVRWRNDFTNGDLTNPDPELRERAIRYCKEATDICRELGGTYITLWLENDGFDYAFQVDYEEAWNQMIDAFRELADYAPDMKYSIEYKPFEPRNFSMVDSTGMTLLLIKEIDRPNVGCTLDFCHMLMKRDSPAYGLALAASMGKLYGLHMNDGYSQMDSGMIFGSVNIAHAAEFIYYLKKYNYQGVVFFDTFPIRENAKLETQANINSFEKISKIIDEIGMDRIAEVVSKRDGVEAQRLVLDMLK
;
A
#
# COMPACT_ATOMS: atom_id res chain seq x y z
N VAL A 1 16.55 -12.08 -5.36
CA VAL A 1 16.75 -10.83 -4.59
C VAL A 1 17.92 -10.03 -5.15
N PHE A 2 19.16 -10.56 -5.22
CA PHE A 2 20.35 -9.82 -5.63
C PHE A 2 20.29 -9.28 -7.06
N ASP A 3 19.75 -10.02 -8.01
CA ASP A 3 19.60 -9.54 -9.39
C ASP A 3 18.63 -8.36 -9.48
N ALA A 4 17.56 -8.36 -8.66
CA ALA A 4 16.64 -7.24 -8.58
C ALA A 4 17.31 -6.00 -7.96
N ILE A 5 18.02 -6.16 -6.84
CA ILE A 5 18.77 -5.06 -6.20
C ILE A 5 19.78 -4.45 -7.17
N LYS A 6 20.54 -5.31 -7.89
CA LYS A 6 21.48 -4.85 -8.90
C LYS A 6 20.78 -4.06 -10.02
N ALA A 7 19.62 -4.52 -10.45
CA ALA A 7 18.84 -3.84 -11.47
C ALA A 7 18.37 -2.45 -11.00
N TYR A 8 17.99 -2.31 -9.74
CA TYR A 8 17.57 -1.03 -9.17
C TYR A 8 18.73 0.00 -9.08
N HIS A 9 19.97 -0.45 -8.84
CA HIS A 9 21.14 0.45 -8.89
C HIS A 9 21.40 1.02 -10.30
N GLU A 10 20.90 0.39 -11.34
CA GLU A 10 21.04 0.83 -12.73
C GLU A 10 19.90 1.76 -13.20
N MET A 11 18.95 2.09 -12.31
CA MET A 11 17.78 2.92 -12.64
C MET A 11 17.86 4.26 -11.93
N ASP A 12 17.56 5.34 -12.67
CA ASP A 12 17.46 6.67 -12.10
C ASP A 12 16.16 6.83 -11.29
N GLY A 13 16.26 7.48 -10.13
CA GLY A 13 15.11 7.82 -9.28
C GLY A 13 14.73 6.77 -8.23
N ILE A 14 15.30 5.57 -8.26
CA ILE A 14 15.08 4.56 -7.22
C ILE A 14 15.95 4.91 -6.00
N THR A 15 15.30 5.03 -4.84
CA THR A 15 15.95 5.40 -3.57
C THR A 15 15.68 4.41 -2.45
N HIS A 16 14.57 3.68 -2.53
CA HIS A 16 14.10 2.77 -1.50
C HIS A 16 13.66 1.45 -2.09
N LEU A 17 13.75 0.41 -1.27
CA LEU A 17 13.28 -0.96 -1.56
C LEU A 17 12.19 -1.34 -0.56
N GLU A 18 11.25 -2.17 -1.00
CA GLU A 18 10.39 -2.97 -0.14
C GLU A 18 10.67 -4.45 -0.38
N PHE A 19 10.62 -5.24 0.69
CA PHE A 19 10.85 -6.67 0.64
C PHE A 19 9.61 -7.43 1.12
N ASN A 20 9.39 -8.61 0.55
CA ASN A 20 8.40 -9.55 1.04
C ASN A 20 9.03 -10.51 2.05
N TYR A 21 8.45 -10.62 3.24
CA TYR A 21 8.83 -11.60 4.26
C TYR A 21 7.82 -12.76 4.26
N PRO A 22 8.25 -14.01 4.33
CA PRO A 22 9.64 -14.49 4.44
C PRO A 22 10.37 -14.67 3.10
N GLU A 23 9.69 -14.53 1.96
CA GLU A 23 10.12 -14.98 0.64
C GLU A 23 11.49 -14.42 0.21
N HIS A 24 11.74 -13.13 0.45
CA HIS A 24 12.98 -12.48 0.01
C HIS A 24 14.17 -12.72 0.94
N PHE A 25 13.93 -13.36 2.10
CA PHE A 25 14.96 -13.65 3.09
C PHE A 25 15.25 -15.14 3.22
N ALA A 26 14.36 -16.00 2.72
CA ALA A 26 14.53 -17.45 2.80
C ALA A 26 15.80 -17.92 2.07
N GLY A 27 16.78 -18.40 2.81
CA GLY A 27 18.03 -18.92 2.28
C GLY A 27 19.09 -17.86 1.94
N TYR A 28 18.87 -16.61 2.30
CA TYR A 28 19.85 -15.52 2.13
C TYR A 28 20.35 -15.01 3.48
N ASP A 29 21.63 -14.63 3.50
CA ASP A 29 22.23 -13.95 4.64
C ASP A 29 21.85 -12.47 4.64
N LEU A 30 21.43 -11.94 5.81
CA LEU A 30 20.98 -10.56 5.93
C LEU A 30 22.09 -9.56 5.67
N GLU A 31 23.33 -9.88 6.06
CA GLU A 31 24.48 -9.02 5.83
C GLU A 31 24.85 -8.98 4.32
N GLU A 32 24.63 -10.07 3.59
CA GLU A 32 24.79 -10.05 2.13
C GLU A 32 23.75 -9.17 1.45
N ILE A 33 22.49 -9.20 1.93
CA ILE A 33 21.42 -8.31 1.44
C ILE A 33 21.80 -6.84 1.72
N LYS A 34 22.19 -6.50 2.95
CA LYS A 34 22.64 -5.15 3.32
C LYS A 34 23.78 -4.67 2.42
N LYS A 35 24.76 -5.52 2.20
CA LYS A 35 25.90 -5.20 1.32
C LYS A 35 25.45 -4.96 -0.12
N ALA A 36 24.54 -5.76 -0.64
CA ALA A 36 24.02 -5.61 -1.99
C ALA A 36 23.21 -4.32 -2.16
N MET A 37 22.48 -3.90 -1.12
CA MET A 37 21.69 -2.66 -1.13
C MET A 37 22.52 -1.40 -1.30
N GLY A 38 23.75 -1.37 -0.81
CA GLY A 38 24.62 -0.19 -0.91
C GLY A 38 23.95 1.07 -0.35
N ASP A 39 23.72 2.07 -1.21
CA ASP A 39 23.08 3.34 -0.84
C ASP A 39 21.53 3.30 -0.84
N LEU A 40 20.92 2.21 -1.34
CA LEU A 40 19.47 2.04 -1.32
C LEU A 40 19.00 1.83 0.11
N LYS A 41 17.88 2.46 0.46
CA LYS A 41 17.27 2.36 1.79
C LYS A 41 16.13 1.35 1.77
N VAL A 42 15.77 0.83 2.93
CA VAL A 42 14.53 0.05 3.08
C VAL A 42 13.39 0.99 3.48
N ASN A 43 12.31 0.96 2.73
CA ASN A 43 11.06 1.62 3.09
C ASN A 43 10.36 0.82 4.19
N GLY A 44 10.02 -0.43 3.87
CA GLY A 44 9.35 -1.37 4.77
C GLY A 44 9.44 -2.81 4.28
N LEU A 45 8.84 -3.70 5.04
CA LEU A 45 8.62 -5.10 4.64
C LEU A 45 7.13 -5.39 4.56
N ALA A 46 6.72 -6.10 3.51
CA ALA A 46 5.39 -6.68 3.40
C ALA A 46 5.40 -8.12 3.89
N VAL A 47 4.51 -8.46 4.83
CA VAL A 47 4.36 -9.85 5.29
C VAL A 47 3.45 -10.60 4.34
N ARG A 48 3.90 -11.80 3.96
CA ARG A 48 3.18 -12.67 3.03
C ARG A 48 2.89 -14.00 3.70
N TRP A 49 1.61 -14.28 3.91
CA TRP A 49 1.16 -15.56 4.44
C TRP A 49 0.76 -16.48 3.28
N ARG A 50 1.42 -17.60 3.15
CA ARG A 50 1.24 -18.55 2.06
C ARG A 50 0.85 -19.93 2.56
N ASN A 51 0.39 -20.77 1.67
CA ASN A 51 0.14 -22.21 1.88
C ASN A 51 -0.84 -22.52 3.03
N ASP A 52 -0.34 -22.69 4.24
CA ASP A 52 -1.14 -23.14 5.40
C ASP A 52 -2.20 -22.12 5.84
N PHE A 53 -2.06 -20.86 5.42
CA PHE A 53 -2.91 -19.76 5.87
C PHE A 53 -4.19 -19.54 5.02
N THR A 54 -4.52 -20.48 4.12
CA THR A 54 -5.68 -20.32 3.21
C THR A 54 -7.04 -20.14 3.91
N ASN A 55 -7.16 -20.49 5.20
CA ASN A 55 -8.37 -20.30 5.99
C ASN A 55 -8.38 -19.01 6.84
N GLY A 56 -7.42 -18.13 6.63
CA GLY A 56 -7.22 -16.89 7.35
C GLY A 56 -5.76 -16.71 7.79
N ASP A 57 -5.36 -15.48 7.91
CA ASP A 57 -4.04 -15.06 8.39
C ASP A 57 -4.14 -14.78 9.90
N LEU A 58 -4.52 -13.58 10.26
CA LEU A 58 -4.72 -13.15 11.66
C LEU A 58 -6.08 -13.63 12.23
N THR A 59 -6.98 -14.07 11.38
CA THR A 59 -8.31 -14.59 11.76
C THR A 59 -8.45 -16.10 11.51
N ASN A 60 -7.34 -16.82 11.37
CA ASN A 60 -7.38 -18.26 11.15
C ASN A 60 -8.11 -18.98 12.31
N PRO A 61 -9.03 -19.93 12.03
CA PRO A 61 -9.72 -20.66 13.09
C PRO A 61 -8.79 -21.49 13.95
N ASP A 62 -7.64 -21.93 13.42
CA ASP A 62 -6.60 -22.62 14.17
C ASP A 62 -5.74 -21.60 14.96
N PRO A 63 -5.77 -21.64 16.30
CA PRO A 63 -5.00 -20.72 17.12
C PRO A 63 -3.49 -20.84 16.94
N GLU A 64 -2.96 -22.03 16.62
CA GLU A 64 -1.51 -22.22 16.36
C GLU A 64 -1.09 -21.49 15.08
N LEU A 65 -1.96 -21.47 14.05
CA LEU A 65 -1.73 -20.72 12.83
C LEU A 65 -1.83 -19.21 13.05
N ARG A 66 -2.78 -18.73 13.86
CA ARG A 66 -2.84 -17.30 14.23
C ARG A 66 -1.58 -16.85 14.97
N GLU A 67 -1.14 -17.60 15.96
CA GLU A 67 0.13 -17.32 16.67
C GLU A 67 1.33 -17.31 15.73
N ARG A 68 1.36 -18.22 14.77
CA ARG A 68 2.41 -18.26 13.74
C ARG A 68 2.35 -17.06 12.82
N ALA A 69 1.15 -16.61 12.44
CA ALA A 69 0.97 -15.41 11.63
C ALA A 69 1.52 -14.17 12.34
N ILE A 70 1.18 -13.99 13.62
CA ILE A 70 1.70 -12.90 14.46
C ILE A 70 3.23 -13.00 14.61
N ARG A 71 3.76 -14.20 14.82
CA ARG A 71 5.21 -14.43 14.89
C ARG A 71 5.92 -14.00 13.59
N TYR A 72 5.38 -14.32 12.43
CA TYR A 72 5.93 -13.85 11.14
C TYR A 72 6.00 -12.32 11.07
N CYS A 73 4.97 -11.64 11.57
CA CYS A 73 5.00 -10.19 11.64
C CYS A 73 6.10 -9.66 12.57
N LYS A 74 6.31 -10.30 13.73
CA LYS A 74 7.37 -9.92 14.67
C LYS A 74 8.77 -10.15 14.08
N GLU A 75 8.99 -11.30 13.44
CA GLU A 75 10.24 -11.62 12.75
C GLU A 75 10.52 -10.62 11.61
N ALA A 76 9.51 -10.31 10.80
CA ALA A 76 9.61 -9.28 9.77
C ALA A 76 9.94 -7.91 10.36
N THR A 77 9.35 -7.58 11.51
CA THR A 77 9.59 -6.31 12.22
C THR A 77 11.04 -6.18 12.64
N ASP A 78 11.63 -7.24 13.22
CA ASP A 78 13.01 -7.23 13.66
C ASP A 78 13.98 -7.12 12.49
N ILE A 79 13.74 -7.86 11.41
CA ILE A 79 14.52 -7.73 10.16
C ILE A 79 14.39 -6.34 9.56
N CYS A 80 13.17 -5.80 9.49
CA CYS A 80 12.91 -4.47 8.95
C CYS A 80 13.70 -3.40 9.71
N ARG A 81 13.64 -3.46 11.05
CA ARG A 81 14.39 -2.55 11.94
C ARG A 81 15.90 -2.68 11.70
N GLU A 82 16.42 -3.90 11.57
CA GLU A 82 17.83 -4.15 11.31
C GLU A 82 18.30 -3.62 9.96
N LEU A 83 17.42 -3.62 8.95
CA LEU A 83 17.66 -3.04 7.63
C LEU A 83 17.44 -1.52 7.59
N GLY A 84 17.00 -0.89 8.69
CA GLY A 84 16.72 0.54 8.78
C GLY A 84 15.38 0.95 8.18
N GLY A 85 14.49 0.01 7.91
CA GLY A 85 13.11 0.27 7.51
C GLY A 85 12.25 0.77 8.67
N THR A 86 11.09 1.33 8.37
CA THR A 86 10.28 2.06 9.35
C THR A 86 8.88 1.51 9.56
N TYR A 87 8.41 0.64 8.67
CA TYR A 87 7.06 0.07 8.80
C TYR A 87 6.93 -1.32 8.18
N ILE A 88 5.90 -2.02 8.62
CA ILE A 88 5.49 -3.33 8.12
C ILE A 88 4.14 -3.18 7.43
N THR A 89 4.07 -3.55 6.17
CA THR A 89 2.82 -3.63 5.41
C THR A 89 2.17 -4.99 5.64
N LEU A 90 0.91 -4.97 5.99
CA LEU A 90 0.09 -6.16 6.20
C LEU A 90 -1.08 -6.14 5.22
N TRP A 91 -0.92 -6.86 4.13
CA TRP A 91 -2.02 -7.23 3.25
C TRP A 91 -2.65 -8.51 3.80
N LEU A 92 -3.90 -8.38 4.27
CA LEU A 92 -4.66 -9.45 4.92
C LEU A 92 -5.24 -10.38 3.85
N GLU A 93 -4.36 -11.11 3.16
CA GLU A 93 -4.63 -11.87 1.94
C GLU A 93 -5.75 -12.90 2.11
N ASN A 94 -5.74 -13.62 3.23
CA ASN A 94 -6.65 -14.72 3.47
C ASN A 94 -7.72 -14.41 4.52
N ASP A 95 -7.66 -13.23 5.17
CA ASP A 95 -8.67 -12.79 6.14
C ASP A 95 -9.91 -12.29 5.41
N GLY A 96 -10.84 -13.20 5.16
CA GLY A 96 -12.04 -12.96 4.39
C GLY A 96 -12.93 -14.21 4.27
N PHE A 97 -13.88 -14.18 3.36
CA PHE A 97 -14.81 -15.28 3.14
C PHE A 97 -15.35 -15.30 1.71
N ASP A 98 -15.87 -16.44 1.30
CA ASP A 98 -16.47 -16.67 -0.02
C ASP A 98 -17.94 -17.06 0.07
N TYR A 99 -18.38 -17.66 1.19
CA TYR A 99 -19.71 -18.24 1.37
C TYR A 99 -20.41 -17.70 2.62
N ALA A 100 -21.72 -17.59 2.56
CA ALA A 100 -22.52 -17.31 3.74
C ALA A 100 -22.32 -18.39 4.81
N PHE A 101 -22.26 -18.00 6.09
CA PHE A 101 -22.01 -18.86 7.25
C PHE A 101 -20.62 -19.49 7.31
N GLN A 102 -19.64 -18.98 6.57
CA GLN A 102 -18.27 -19.48 6.55
C GLN A 102 -17.43 -18.98 7.73
N VAL A 103 -17.68 -17.77 8.20
CA VAL A 103 -16.90 -17.09 9.24
C VAL A 103 -17.83 -16.49 10.29
N ASP A 104 -17.44 -16.54 11.54
CA ASP A 104 -18.01 -15.68 12.59
C ASP A 104 -17.38 -14.30 12.48
N TYR A 105 -18.16 -13.33 12.02
CA TYR A 105 -17.67 -12.00 11.68
C TYR A 105 -17.21 -11.20 12.90
N GLU A 106 -17.90 -11.34 14.04
CA GLU A 106 -17.53 -10.64 15.27
C GLU A 106 -16.26 -11.23 15.87
N GLU A 107 -16.14 -12.55 15.90
CA GLU A 107 -14.94 -13.23 16.38
C GLU A 107 -13.73 -12.87 15.52
N ALA A 108 -13.84 -12.97 14.19
CA ALA A 108 -12.74 -12.64 13.27
C ALA A 108 -12.32 -11.16 13.38
N TRP A 109 -13.27 -10.23 13.52
CA TRP A 109 -12.97 -8.82 13.72
C TRP A 109 -12.22 -8.57 15.02
N ASN A 110 -12.62 -9.18 16.13
CA ASN A 110 -11.94 -9.07 17.42
C ASN A 110 -10.56 -9.70 17.39
N GLN A 111 -10.37 -10.85 16.76
CA GLN A 111 -9.07 -11.49 16.58
C GLN A 111 -8.09 -10.57 15.84
N MET A 112 -8.57 -9.89 14.81
CA MET A 112 -7.76 -8.94 14.04
C MET A 112 -7.34 -7.74 14.89
N ILE A 113 -8.27 -7.15 15.66
CA ILE A 113 -7.97 -6.06 16.60
C ILE A 113 -6.90 -6.49 17.61
N ASP A 114 -7.05 -7.65 18.21
CA ASP A 114 -6.13 -8.15 19.23
C ASP A 114 -4.74 -8.44 18.65
N ALA A 115 -4.67 -9.02 17.44
CA ALA A 115 -3.42 -9.26 16.75
C ALA A 115 -2.67 -7.95 16.45
N PHE A 116 -3.35 -6.92 15.94
CA PHE A 116 -2.74 -5.62 15.70
C PHE A 116 -2.30 -4.90 16.99
N ARG A 117 -3.05 -5.04 18.08
CA ARG A 117 -2.64 -4.53 19.39
C ARG A 117 -1.37 -5.20 19.88
N GLU A 118 -1.30 -6.52 19.77
CA GLU A 118 -0.12 -7.28 20.15
C GLU A 118 1.12 -6.86 19.34
N LEU A 119 0.97 -6.69 18.02
CA LEU A 119 2.05 -6.23 17.15
C LEU A 119 2.48 -4.80 17.48
N ALA A 120 1.53 -3.90 17.65
CA ALA A 120 1.81 -2.51 17.98
C ALA A 120 2.52 -2.34 19.33
N ASP A 121 2.13 -3.14 20.31
CA ASP A 121 2.72 -3.15 21.65
C ASP A 121 4.09 -3.84 21.65
N TYR A 122 4.34 -4.83 20.76
CA TYR A 122 5.63 -5.48 20.57
C TYR A 122 6.72 -4.51 20.11
N ALA A 123 6.41 -3.64 19.17
CA ALA A 123 7.38 -2.72 18.60
C ALA A 123 6.79 -1.30 18.45
N PRO A 124 6.73 -0.54 19.55
CA PRO A 124 6.13 0.81 19.56
C PRO A 124 6.92 1.84 18.73
N ASP A 125 8.17 1.53 18.39
CA ASP A 125 9.05 2.31 17.52
C ASP A 125 8.81 2.06 16.02
N MET A 126 8.12 0.97 15.68
CA MET A 126 7.81 0.59 14.30
C MET A 126 6.34 0.86 13.99
N LYS A 127 6.04 1.10 12.72
CA LYS A 127 4.68 1.31 12.24
C LYS A 127 4.13 0.03 11.62
N TYR A 128 2.86 -0.26 11.88
CA TYR A 128 2.11 -1.33 11.22
C TYR A 128 1.08 -0.72 10.30
N SER A 129 1.15 -1.05 9.03
CA SER A 129 0.36 -0.43 7.97
C SER A 129 -0.57 -1.45 7.33
N ILE A 130 -1.87 -1.25 7.46
CA ILE A 130 -2.89 -2.11 6.87
C ILE A 130 -3.05 -1.72 5.41
N GLU A 131 -2.80 -2.68 4.52
CA GLU A 131 -3.11 -2.56 3.11
C GLU A 131 -4.38 -3.35 2.81
N TYR A 132 -5.48 -2.66 2.54
CA TYR A 132 -6.70 -3.37 2.17
C TYR A 132 -6.76 -3.71 0.69
N LYS A 133 -7.42 -4.82 0.39
CA LYS A 133 -7.82 -5.22 -0.95
C LYS A 133 -9.26 -5.70 -0.89
N PRO A 134 -10.18 -5.21 -1.72
CA PRO A 134 -11.62 -5.47 -1.53
C PRO A 134 -12.00 -6.93 -1.77
N PHE A 135 -11.29 -7.59 -2.65
CA PHE A 135 -11.43 -9.01 -3.00
C PHE A 135 -10.10 -9.49 -3.61
N GLU A 136 -9.96 -10.78 -3.92
CA GLU A 136 -8.74 -11.49 -4.31
C GLU A 136 -7.75 -11.69 -3.13
N PRO A 137 -7.47 -12.96 -2.81
CA PRO A 137 -8.06 -14.17 -3.42
C PRO A 137 -9.45 -14.51 -2.89
N ARG A 138 -9.95 -13.85 -1.81
CA ARG A 138 -11.30 -14.02 -1.29
C ARG A 138 -12.30 -13.17 -2.07
N ASN A 139 -13.57 -13.62 -2.15
CA ASN A 139 -14.64 -12.80 -2.73
C ASN A 139 -14.99 -11.60 -1.85
N PHE A 140 -14.84 -11.74 -0.53
CA PHE A 140 -15.09 -10.72 0.46
C PHE A 140 -13.92 -10.66 1.44
N SER A 141 -13.16 -9.58 1.43
CA SER A 141 -12.14 -9.33 2.45
C SER A 141 -12.80 -8.78 3.71
N MET A 142 -12.26 -9.12 4.88
CA MET A 142 -12.73 -8.53 6.16
C MET A 142 -12.49 -7.03 6.20
N VAL A 143 -11.37 -6.57 5.63
CA VAL A 143 -11.03 -5.15 5.49
C VAL A 143 -10.96 -4.84 4.00
N ASP A 144 -12.03 -4.24 3.47
CA ASP A 144 -12.30 -4.17 2.04
C ASP A 144 -12.31 -2.75 1.45
N SER A 145 -12.08 -1.73 2.27
CA SER A 145 -12.19 -0.33 1.86
C SER A 145 -11.41 0.61 2.79
N THR A 146 -11.14 1.82 2.32
CA THR A 146 -10.56 2.88 3.17
C THR A 146 -11.37 3.09 4.45
N GLY A 147 -12.69 3.14 4.35
CA GLY A 147 -13.57 3.37 5.51
C GLY A 147 -13.47 2.24 6.54
N MET A 148 -13.47 0.98 6.10
CA MET A 148 -13.32 -0.18 6.98
C MET A 148 -11.92 -0.22 7.63
N THR A 149 -10.89 0.09 6.86
CA THR A 149 -9.52 0.20 7.37
C THR A 149 -9.41 1.25 8.48
N LEU A 150 -9.98 2.44 8.27
CA LEU A 150 -9.94 3.51 9.27
C LEU A 150 -10.77 3.19 10.51
N LEU A 151 -11.89 2.45 10.37
CA LEU A 151 -12.65 1.93 11.48
C LEU A 151 -11.80 0.95 12.31
N LEU A 152 -11.17 -0.02 11.66
CA LEU A 152 -10.29 -0.99 12.32
C LEU A 152 -9.14 -0.29 13.06
N ILE A 153 -8.44 0.66 12.41
CA ILE A 153 -7.37 1.45 13.04
C ILE A 153 -7.88 2.18 14.29
N LYS A 154 -9.09 2.75 14.22
CA LYS A 154 -9.70 3.44 15.35
C LYS A 154 -10.00 2.49 16.51
N GLU A 155 -10.48 1.28 16.24
CA GLU A 155 -10.79 0.28 17.27
C GLU A 155 -9.54 -0.37 17.85
N ILE A 156 -8.48 -0.55 17.07
CA ILE A 156 -7.16 -1.01 17.55
C ILE A 156 -6.63 -0.02 18.59
N ASP A 157 -6.84 1.28 18.38
CA ASP A 157 -6.43 2.36 19.30
C ASP A 157 -4.95 2.30 19.68
N ARG A 158 -4.09 2.25 18.67
CA ARG A 158 -2.62 2.33 18.83
C ARG A 158 -2.06 3.41 17.91
N PRO A 159 -1.12 4.24 18.40
CA PRO A 159 -0.59 5.38 17.62
C PRO A 159 0.21 4.94 16.41
N ASN A 160 0.86 3.77 16.48
CA ASN A 160 1.73 3.23 15.46
C ASN A 160 1.03 2.25 14.48
N VAL A 161 -0.31 2.23 14.45
CA VAL A 161 -1.09 1.53 13.42
C VAL A 161 -1.70 2.55 12.46
N GLY A 162 -1.56 2.32 11.17
CA GLY A 162 -2.06 3.15 10.08
C GLY A 162 -2.36 2.34 8.83
N CYS A 163 -2.39 2.96 7.67
CA CYS A 163 -2.69 2.27 6.42
C CYS A 163 -1.71 2.61 5.28
N THR A 164 -1.53 1.63 4.41
CA THR A 164 -0.99 1.76 3.07
C THR A 164 -2.18 1.81 2.10
N LEU A 165 -2.20 2.81 1.24
CA LEU A 165 -3.22 2.95 0.22
C LEU A 165 -2.66 2.48 -1.12
N ASP A 166 -3.24 1.42 -1.65
CA ASP A 166 -2.99 0.94 -3.00
C ASP A 166 -4.01 1.56 -3.96
N PHE A 167 -3.51 2.20 -5.01
CA PHE A 167 -4.37 2.96 -5.93
C PHE A 167 -5.33 2.04 -6.71
N CYS A 168 -4.85 0.88 -7.18
CA CYS A 168 -5.69 -0.09 -7.89
C CYS A 168 -6.73 -0.72 -6.95
N HIS A 169 -6.36 -1.05 -5.71
CA HIS A 169 -7.31 -1.59 -4.72
C HIS A 169 -8.47 -0.62 -4.44
N MET A 170 -8.16 0.69 -4.36
CA MET A 170 -9.20 1.71 -4.21
C MET A 170 -10.14 1.75 -5.43
N LEU A 171 -9.59 1.66 -6.64
CA LEU A 171 -10.39 1.58 -7.87
C LEU A 171 -11.24 0.30 -7.92
N MET A 172 -10.70 -0.85 -7.48
CA MET A 172 -11.45 -2.12 -7.39
C MET A 172 -12.66 -2.00 -6.47
N LYS A 173 -12.53 -1.30 -5.35
CA LYS A 173 -13.65 -1.01 -4.44
C LYS A 173 -14.63 0.03 -4.99
N ARG A 174 -14.24 0.77 -6.02
CA ARG A 174 -14.92 1.99 -6.51
C ARG A 174 -14.91 3.14 -5.49
N ASP A 175 -13.90 3.15 -4.63
CA ASP A 175 -13.58 4.31 -3.82
C ASP A 175 -12.97 5.40 -4.71
N SER A 176 -13.14 6.68 -4.35
CA SER A 176 -12.34 7.74 -4.93
C SER A 176 -10.95 7.71 -4.28
N PRO A 177 -9.86 7.43 -5.03
CA PRO A 177 -8.54 7.33 -4.43
C PRO A 177 -8.12 8.59 -3.66
N ALA A 178 -8.35 9.76 -4.22
CA ALA A 178 -8.03 11.03 -3.58
C ALA A 178 -8.86 11.30 -2.31
N TYR A 179 -10.11 10.85 -2.26
CA TYR A 179 -10.93 10.96 -1.06
C TYR A 179 -10.42 10.04 0.06
N GLY A 180 -10.10 8.79 -0.26
CA GLY A 180 -9.51 7.86 0.71
C GLY A 180 -8.19 8.38 1.28
N LEU A 181 -7.31 8.89 0.42
CA LEU A 181 -6.07 9.53 0.82
C LEU A 181 -6.34 10.72 1.77
N ALA A 182 -7.26 11.60 1.40
CA ALA A 182 -7.59 12.77 2.22
C ALA A 182 -8.05 12.38 3.63
N LEU A 183 -8.89 11.33 3.75
CA LEU A 183 -9.34 10.83 5.06
C LEU A 183 -8.16 10.27 5.87
N ALA A 184 -7.38 9.35 5.30
CA ALA A 184 -6.25 8.74 6.00
C ALA A 184 -5.20 9.78 6.43
N ALA A 185 -4.87 10.72 5.54
CA ALA A 185 -3.91 11.79 5.81
C ALA A 185 -4.41 12.77 6.89
N SER A 186 -5.70 13.17 6.83
CA SER A 186 -6.28 14.07 7.84
C SER A 186 -6.31 13.48 9.26
N MET A 187 -6.34 12.14 9.36
CA MET A 187 -6.25 11.42 10.62
C MET A 187 -4.80 11.13 11.07
N GLY A 188 -3.80 11.48 10.25
CA GLY A 188 -2.39 11.15 10.50
C GLY A 188 -2.09 9.65 10.41
N LYS A 189 -2.89 8.90 9.64
CA LYS A 189 -2.83 7.44 9.54
C LYS A 189 -2.37 6.94 8.17
N LEU A 190 -2.01 7.82 7.25
CA LEU A 190 -1.40 7.46 5.97
C LEU A 190 0.09 7.17 6.16
N TYR A 191 0.48 5.90 6.09
CA TYR A 191 1.86 5.46 6.32
C TYR A 191 2.57 5.07 5.03
N GLY A 192 1.88 4.43 4.10
CA GLY A 192 2.44 3.95 2.85
C GLY A 192 1.55 4.25 1.65
N LEU A 193 2.16 4.17 0.47
CA LEU A 193 1.49 4.29 -0.83
C LEU A 193 2.00 3.20 -1.76
N HIS A 194 1.07 2.45 -2.33
CA HIS A 194 1.32 1.55 -3.44
C HIS A 194 0.66 2.12 -4.70
N MET A 195 1.49 2.50 -5.65
CA MET A 195 1.06 3.21 -6.86
C MET A 195 1.09 2.28 -8.06
N ASN A 196 -0.04 2.16 -8.70
CA ASN A 196 -0.29 1.34 -9.87
C ASN A 196 -1.53 1.89 -10.59
N ASP A 197 -2.11 1.13 -11.50
CA ASP A 197 -3.37 1.46 -12.16
C ASP A 197 -4.08 0.18 -12.61
N GLY A 198 -5.34 0.31 -13.01
CA GLY A 198 -6.14 -0.81 -13.50
C GLY A 198 -7.55 -0.45 -13.91
N TYR A 199 -8.27 -1.44 -14.42
CA TYR A 199 -9.65 -1.29 -14.90
C TYR A 199 -10.72 -1.64 -13.85
N SER A 200 -10.37 -1.66 -12.57
CA SER A 200 -11.28 -1.91 -11.44
C SER A 200 -11.87 -3.32 -11.34
N GLN A 201 -11.47 -4.25 -12.17
CA GLN A 201 -12.00 -5.62 -12.19
C GLN A 201 -11.13 -6.60 -11.43
N MET A 202 -9.86 -6.31 -11.34
CA MET A 202 -8.83 -7.08 -10.67
C MET A 202 -7.66 -6.16 -10.33
N ASP A 203 -6.77 -6.62 -9.49
CA ASP A 203 -5.49 -5.98 -9.27
C ASP A 203 -4.60 -6.17 -10.48
N SER A 204 -4.61 -5.19 -11.35
CA SER A 204 -3.94 -5.27 -12.65
C SER A 204 -2.45 -4.91 -12.60
N GLY A 205 -2.01 -4.20 -11.55
CA GLY A 205 -0.63 -3.74 -11.40
C GLY A 205 -0.07 -3.02 -12.63
N MET A 206 -0.89 -2.18 -13.28
CA MET A 206 -0.50 -1.44 -14.48
C MET A 206 0.30 -0.17 -14.12
N ILE A 207 0.98 0.39 -15.11
CA ILE A 207 1.72 1.65 -14.96
C ILE A 207 0.79 2.76 -14.43
N PHE A 208 1.22 3.43 -13.36
CA PHE A 208 0.46 4.50 -12.72
C PHE A 208 0.05 5.61 -13.71
N GLY A 209 -1.23 5.96 -13.70
CA GLY A 209 -1.82 6.97 -14.59
C GLY A 209 -2.03 6.54 -16.03
N SER A 210 -1.84 5.25 -16.36
CA SER A 210 -2.02 4.73 -17.71
C SER A 210 -3.50 4.56 -18.12
N VAL A 211 -4.37 4.34 -17.14
CA VAL A 211 -5.83 4.14 -17.35
C VAL A 211 -6.63 5.29 -16.75
N ASN A 212 -6.32 5.66 -15.50
CA ASN A 212 -7.13 6.60 -14.70
C ASN A 212 -6.40 7.94 -14.47
N ILE A 213 -5.91 8.59 -15.53
CA ILE A 213 -5.07 9.78 -15.45
C ILE A 213 -5.68 10.92 -14.61
N ALA A 214 -7.00 11.15 -14.71
CA ALA A 214 -7.66 12.19 -13.93
C ALA A 214 -7.66 11.88 -12.43
N HIS A 215 -7.92 10.63 -12.05
CA HIS A 215 -7.83 10.18 -10.66
C HIS A 215 -6.38 10.20 -10.14
N ALA A 216 -5.42 9.83 -10.99
CA ALA A 216 -4.00 9.91 -10.65
C ALA A 216 -3.55 11.36 -10.38
N ALA A 217 -4.00 12.32 -11.21
CA ALA A 217 -3.71 13.73 -11.02
C ALA A 217 -4.35 14.29 -9.74
N GLU A 218 -5.62 13.95 -9.47
CA GLU A 218 -6.30 14.34 -8.24
C GLU A 218 -5.59 13.75 -7.01
N PHE A 219 -5.16 12.49 -7.08
CA PHE A 219 -4.43 11.84 -6.01
C PHE A 219 -3.12 12.56 -5.68
N ILE A 220 -2.32 12.90 -6.69
CA ILE A 220 -1.07 13.66 -6.52
C ILE A 220 -1.36 15.07 -5.96
N TYR A 221 -2.42 15.75 -6.41
CA TYR A 221 -2.82 17.02 -5.80
C TYR A 221 -3.04 16.88 -4.29
N TYR A 222 -3.75 15.85 -3.85
CA TYR A 222 -3.98 15.63 -2.42
C TYR A 222 -2.73 15.18 -1.68
N LEU A 223 -1.81 14.42 -2.28
CA LEU A 223 -0.48 14.15 -1.70
C LEU A 223 0.26 15.45 -1.38
N LYS A 224 0.29 16.39 -2.32
CA LYS A 224 0.92 17.71 -2.14
C LYS A 224 0.18 18.54 -1.10
N LYS A 225 -1.14 18.55 -1.12
CA LYS A 225 -1.98 19.28 -0.16
C LYS A 225 -1.75 18.84 1.29
N TYR A 226 -1.55 17.56 1.53
CA TYR A 226 -1.25 17.01 2.86
C TYR A 226 0.25 16.90 3.14
N ASN A 227 1.10 17.42 2.24
CA ASN A 227 2.55 17.42 2.39
C ASN A 227 3.09 16.02 2.73
N TYR A 228 2.67 15.00 1.98
CA TYR A 228 3.15 13.63 2.17
C TYR A 228 4.67 13.57 1.97
N GLN A 229 5.39 13.01 2.94
CA GLN A 229 6.86 12.92 2.94
C GLN A 229 7.37 11.48 2.89
N GLY A 230 6.45 10.51 2.74
CA GLY A 230 6.80 9.09 2.64
C GLY A 230 7.31 8.70 1.25
N VAL A 231 7.63 7.44 1.11
CA VAL A 231 8.07 6.85 -0.15
C VAL A 231 6.86 6.59 -1.04
N VAL A 232 7.03 6.79 -2.34
CA VAL A 232 6.11 6.36 -3.37
C VAL A 232 6.61 5.02 -3.89
N PHE A 233 5.93 3.94 -3.54
CA PHE A 233 6.24 2.60 -4.00
C PHE A 233 5.37 2.25 -5.20
N PHE A 234 5.95 1.66 -6.23
CA PHE A 234 5.21 1.17 -7.40
C PHE A 234 4.98 -0.34 -7.26
N ASP A 235 3.74 -0.72 -6.98
CA ASP A 235 3.32 -2.12 -6.90
C ASP A 235 2.70 -2.54 -8.24
N THR A 236 3.58 -2.89 -9.18
CA THR A 236 3.20 -3.19 -10.56
C THR A 236 3.66 -4.58 -10.99
N PHE A 237 2.95 -5.17 -11.96
CA PHE A 237 3.15 -6.56 -12.38
C PHE A 237 3.48 -6.66 -13.88
N PRO A 238 4.71 -6.28 -14.30
CA PRO A 238 5.10 -6.38 -15.71
C PRO A 238 5.15 -7.84 -16.17
N ILE A 239 4.23 -8.22 -17.07
CA ILE A 239 4.14 -9.60 -17.61
C ILE A 239 4.73 -9.66 -19.02
N ARG A 240 4.46 -8.67 -19.86
CA ARG A 240 4.92 -8.57 -21.25
C ARG A 240 5.97 -7.51 -21.44
N GLU A 241 6.03 -6.60 -20.52
CA GLU A 241 6.91 -5.44 -20.50
C GLU A 241 8.27 -5.82 -19.94
N ASN A 242 9.31 -5.10 -20.37
CA ASN A 242 10.59 -5.17 -19.70
C ASN A 242 10.49 -4.47 -18.34
N ALA A 243 10.76 -5.17 -17.25
CA ALA A 243 10.56 -4.68 -15.88
C ALA A 243 11.30 -3.35 -15.61
N LYS A 244 12.54 -3.17 -16.12
CA LYS A 244 13.28 -1.91 -15.94
C LYS A 244 12.61 -0.74 -16.66
N LEU A 245 12.15 -0.96 -17.90
CA LEU A 245 11.47 0.08 -18.68
C LEU A 245 10.11 0.41 -18.08
N GLU A 246 9.42 -0.58 -17.54
CA GLU A 246 8.14 -0.41 -16.87
C GLU A 246 8.30 0.40 -15.58
N THR A 247 9.27 0.06 -14.73
CA THR A 247 9.59 0.83 -13.51
C THR A 247 9.94 2.29 -13.86
N GLN A 248 10.76 2.52 -14.89
CA GLN A 248 11.09 3.88 -15.33
C GLN A 248 9.86 4.62 -15.86
N ALA A 249 8.93 3.92 -16.52
CA ALA A 249 7.68 4.52 -17.00
C ALA A 249 6.78 4.96 -15.83
N ASN A 250 6.73 4.19 -14.74
CA ASN A 250 6.02 4.57 -13.51
C ASN A 250 6.59 5.86 -12.91
N ILE A 251 7.92 5.93 -12.74
CA ILE A 251 8.60 7.12 -12.21
C ILE A 251 8.29 8.33 -13.10
N ASN A 252 8.49 8.20 -14.41
CA ASN A 252 8.26 9.28 -15.36
C ASN A 252 6.79 9.76 -15.36
N SER A 253 5.83 8.82 -15.23
CA SER A 253 4.40 9.16 -15.15
C SER A 253 4.11 9.98 -13.89
N PHE A 254 4.54 9.49 -12.73
CA PHE A 254 4.34 10.20 -11.47
C PHE A 254 4.96 11.59 -11.48
N GLU A 255 6.22 11.71 -11.92
CA GLU A 255 6.94 12.99 -11.99
C GLU A 255 6.29 13.95 -12.98
N LYS A 256 5.86 13.46 -14.15
CA LYS A 256 5.19 14.28 -15.15
C LYS A 256 3.87 14.82 -14.64
N ILE A 257 3.03 13.98 -14.05
CA ILE A 257 1.74 14.40 -13.48
C ILE A 257 1.99 15.38 -12.32
N SER A 258 2.95 15.09 -11.45
CA SER A 258 3.34 15.96 -10.34
C SER A 258 3.76 17.35 -10.82
N LYS A 259 4.57 17.41 -11.89
CA LYS A 259 4.99 18.68 -12.51
C LYS A 259 3.80 19.44 -13.10
N ILE A 260 2.88 18.77 -13.78
CA ILE A 260 1.66 19.40 -14.32
C ILE A 260 0.83 20.03 -13.20
N ILE A 261 0.67 19.35 -12.06
CA ILE A 261 -0.02 19.90 -10.89
C ILE A 261 0.68 21.17 -10.37
N ASP A 262 2.01 21.18 -10.33
CA ASP A 262 2.78 22.36 -9.92
C ASP A 262 2.65 23.52 -10.91
N GLU A 263 2.65 23.25 -12.20
CA GLU A 263 2.49 24.26 -13.27
C GLU A 263 1.10 24.90 -13.25
N ILE A 264 0.06 24.13 -12.98
CA ILE A 264 -1.31 24.66 -12.82
C ILE A 264 -1.42 25.47 -11.51
N GLY A 265 -0.76 25.02 -10.48
CA GLY A 265 -0.72 25.65 -9.16
C GLY A 265 -1.81 25.18 -8.20
N MET A 266 -1.41 24.95 -6.95
CA MET A 266 -2.27 24.43 -5.90
C MET A 266 -3.49 25.33 -5.63
N ASP A 267 -3.31 26.64 -5.65
CA ASP A 267 -4.38 27.61 -5.39
C ASP A 267 -5.45 27.59 -6.50
N ARG A 268 -5.02 27.46 -7.76
CA ARG A 268 -5.94 27.34 -8.90
C ARG A 268 -6.78 26.07 -8.81
N ILE A 269 -6.16 24.94 -8.44
CA ILE A 269 -6.89 23.68 -8.25
C ILE A 269 -7.85 23.80 -7.06
N ALA A 270 -7.42 24.39 -5.95
CA ALA A 270 -8.26 24.60 -4.78
C ALA A 270 -9.48 25.49 -5.10
N GLU A 271 -9.33 26.53 -5.95
CA GLU A 271 -10.43 27.37 -6.43
C GLU A 271 -11.46 26.52 -7.19
N VAL A 272 -11.02 25.65 -8.13
CA VAL A 272 -11.91 24.76 -8.89
C VAL A 272 -12.64 23.80 -7.94
N VAL A 273 -11.93 23.16 -7.02
CA VAL A 273 -12.52 22.24 -6.02
C VAL A 273 -13.58 22.95 -5.17
N SER A 274 -13.36 24.21 -4.79
CA SER A 274 -14.30 24.97 -3.95
C SER A 274 -15.65 25.25 -4.64
N LYS A 275 -15.66 25.32 -5.97
CA LYS A 275 -16.88 25.57 -6.78
C LYS A 275 -17.83 24.37 -6.82
N ARG A 276 -17.32 23.16 -6.60
CA ARG A 276 -18.08 21.90 -6.72
C ARG A 276 -18.81 21.75 -8.07
N ASP A 277 -18.21 22.32 -9.12
CA ASP A 277 -18.75 22.35 -10.48
C ASP A 277 -18.01 21.35 -11.37
N GLY A 278 -18.71 20.33 -11.84
CA GLY A 278 -18.15 19.29 -12.70
C GLY A 278 -17.66 19.83 -14.05
N VAL A 279 -18.22 20.94 -14.57
CA VAL A 279 -17.76 21.56 -15.82
C VAL A 279 -16.39 22.21 -15.62
N GLU A 280 -16.21 22.93 -14.51
CA GLU A 280 -14.92 23.53 -14.16
C GLU A 280 -13.87 22.44 -13.86
N ALA A 281 -14.25 21.38 -13.17
CA ALA A 281 -13.38 20.24 -12.93
C ALA A 281 -12.94 19.58 -14.25
N GLN A 282 -13.86 19.36 -15.19
CA GLN A 282 -13.53 18.79 -16.51
C GLN A 282 -12.61 19.70 -17.31
N ARG A 283 -12.81 21.03 -17.26
CA ARG A 283 -11.88 21.97 -17.91
C ARG A 283 -10.48 21.87 -17.36
N LEU A 284 -10.34 21.73 -16.03
CA LEU A 284 -9.05 21.52 -15.39
C LEU A 284 -8.36 20.25 -15.90
N VAL A 285 -9.09 19.13 -16.00
CA VAL A 285 -8.54 17.88 -16.56
C VAL A 285 -8.09 18.04 -18.01
N LEU A 286 -8.87 18.76 -18.84
CA LEU A 286 -8.50 19.02 -20.24
C LEU A 286 -7.25 19.93 -20.34
N ASP A 287 -7.07 20.85 -19.42
CA ASP A 287 -5.87 21.69 -19.36
C ASP A 287 -4.61 20.89 -19.00
N MET A 288 -4.74 19.81 -18.22
CA MET A 288 -3.64 18.89 -17.90
C MET A 288 -3.17 18.07 -19.11
N LEU A 289 -4.01 17.92 -20.14
CA LEU A 289 -3.70 17.16 -21.36
C LEU A 289 -2.98 17.97 -22.45
N LYS A 290 -2.79 19.26 -22.25
CA LYS A 290 -2.05 20.16 -23.17
C LYS A 290 -0.55 20.08 -22.92
#